data_48ce29ab16978dde22df6d4a358c5b68
#
_entry.id   48ce29ab16978dde22df6d4a358c5b68
#
_cell.length_a   1.000
_cell.length_b   1.000
_cell.length_c   1.000
_cell.angle_alpha   90.00
_cell.angle_beta   90.00
_cell.angle_gamma   90.00
#
_symmetry.space_group_name_H-M   'P 1'
#
loop_
_entity.id
_entity.type
_entity.pdbx_description
1 polymer ?
#
loop_
_entity_poly.entity_id
_entity_poly.type
_entity_poly.pdbx_seq_one_letter_code
_entity_poly.pdbx_strand_id
1 'polypeptide(L)'
;IEISAEDVRRALNRYPQIRAVMIVSPTYDGIVSDVAEIAKAAHEKGLPLIVDEAHGAHFGFHPYFPENANQKGADIVIHSVHKTLPAFTQTALLHMNGNLVNREKVRRYLHMLQSSSPSYILMAGIDQCMEMLDHHCEEAFDPYVERLKRCREELGKCEHIRLAETKHYDKSKLVLSVAGLTKGLADTYGAEATGIQLQEDLLNQYHLQMEMAAGTYVIAMTSVGDTDEGMKRLIKAIYELDKKYKPLQGAYNTVDSDIVPEEIKKSQKKEKNYDIEPGHLPQAEVIYSPAQVISMKDAGADGFQVVPLTQSEGYISAEYAYLYPPGIPMLVPGERITAQIREHFQWYMERTYEIQGVEKEGYIEVWTHG
;
A
#
# COMPACT_ATOMS: atom_id res chain seq x y z
N ILE A 1 -0.17 1.41 -8.21
CA ILE A 1 -0.61 1.26 -9.62
C ILE A 1 -2.12 1.33 -9.65
N GLU A 2 -2.69 2.15 -10.55
CA GLU A 2 -4.12 2.18 -10.82
C GLU A 2 -4.52 0.94 -11.62
N ILE A 3 -5.61 0.27 -11.22
CA ILE A 3 -6.17 -0.86 -11.97
C ILE A 3 -7.12 -0.29 -13.04
N SER A 4 -6.88 -0.64 -14.32
CA SER A 4 -7.75 -0.22 -15.40
C SER A 4 -8.91 -1.18 -15.63
N ALA A 5 -10.06 -0.66 -16.07
CA ALA A 5 -11.19 -1.50 -16.48
C ALA A 5 -10.84 -2.42 -17.68
N GLU A 6 -9.89 -2.00 -18.52
CA GLU A 6 -9.42 -2.81 -19.65
C GLU A 6 -8.62 -4.03 -19.18
N ASP A 7 -7.79 -3.88 -18.13
CA ASP A 7 -7.08 -5.01 -17.52
C ASP A 7 -8.07 -6.01 -16.93
N VAL A 8 -9.12 -5.50 -16.27
CA VAL A 8 -10.21 -6.35 -15.74
C VAL A 8 -10.92 -7.09 -16.87
N ARG A 9 -11.34 -6.42 -17.95
CA ARG A 9 -11.98 -7.07 -19.10
C ARG A 9 -11.08 -8.13 -19.72
N ARG A 10 -9.79 -7.84 -19.84
CA ARG A 10 -8.79 -8.78 -20.37
C ARG A 10 -8.66 -10.03 -19.49
N ALA A 11 -8.62 -9.85 -18.18
CA ALA A 11 -8.59 -10.95 -17.22
C ALA A 11 -9.86 -11.79 -17.26
N LEU A 12 -11.03 -11.15 -17.29
CA LEU A 12 -12.34 -11.83 -17.35
C LEU A 12 -12.52 -12.63 -18.67
N ASN A 13 -11.98 -12.14 -19.76
CA ASN A 13 -12.04 -12.87 -21.05
C ASN A 13 -11.05 -14.05 -21.07
N ARG A 14 -9.87 -13.90 -20.44
CA ARG A 14 -8.84 -14.94 -20.37
C ARG A 14 -9.21 -16.08 -19.42
N TYR A 15 -9.93 -15.76 -18.34
CA TYR A 15 -10.24 -16.69 -17.26
C TYR A 15 -11.75 -16.77 -17.01
N PRO A 16 -12.50 -17.54 -17.81
CA PRO A 16 -13.97 -17.60 -17.71
C PRO A 16 -14.50 -18.23 -16.41
N GLN A 17 -13.64 -18.86 -15.61
CA GLN A 17 -13.97 -19.42 -14.29
C GLN A 17 -14.02 -18.38 -13.17
N ILE A 18 -13.63 -17.12 -13.40
CA ILE A 18 -13.72 -16.05 -12.41
C ILE A 18 -15.17 -15.91 -11.92
N ARG A 19 -15.35 -15.75 -10.62
CA ARG A 19 -16.67 -15.65 -9.96
C ARG A 19 -16.93 -14.28 -9.31
N ALA A 20 -15.91 -13.47 -9.16
CA ALA A 20 -15.99 -12.11 -8.62
C ALA A 20 -14.75 -11.32 -9.04
N VAL A 21 -14.87 -10.01 -9.09
CA VAL A 21 -13.72 -9.08 -9.18
C VAL A 21 -13.52 -8.47 -7.80
N MET A 22 -12.29 -8.43 -7.31
CA MET A 22 -11.93 -7.77 -6.06
C MET A 22 -10.76 -6.82 -6.31
N ILE A 23 -10.89 -5.58 -5.84
CA ILE A 23 -9.84 -4.56 -5.91
C ILE A 23 -9.68 -3.85 -4.57
N VAL A 24 -8.51 -3.26 -4.36
CA VAL A 24 -8.24 -2.31 -3.28
C VAL A 24 -8.20 -0.92 -3.87
N SER A 25 -9.10 -0.03 -3.44
CA SER A 25 -9.16 1.36 -3.89
C SER A 25 -9.81 2.25 -2.82
N PRO A 26 -9.09 3.26 -2.28
CA PRO A 26 -7.72 3.62 -2.63
C PRO A 26 -6.71 2.56 -2.19
N THR A 27 -5.54 2.54 -2.86
CA THR A 27 -4.40 1.79 -2.35
C THR A 27 -3.88 2.41 -1.05
N TYR A 28 -2.97 1.73 -0.37
CA TYR A 28 -2.35 2.26 0.84
C TYR A 28 -1.70 3.63 0.59
N ASP A 29 -1.05 3.80 -0.56
CA ASP A 29 -0.41 5.05 -0.98
C ASP A 29 -1.40 6.14 -1.43
N GLY A 30 -2.69 5.83 -1.55
CA GLY A 30 -3.73 6.77 -1.94
C GLY A 30 -4.12 6.75 -3.42
N ILE A 31 -3.65 5.79 -4.22
CA ILE A 31 -4.04 5.68 -5.63
C ILE A 31 -5.48 5.17 -5.74
N VAL A 32 -6.30 5.86 -6.51
CA VAL A 32 -7.71 5.54 -6.71
C VAL A 32 -7.92 4.98 -8.11
N SER A 33 -8.58 3.82 -8.21
CA SER A 33 -8.98 3.22 -9.48
C SER A 33 -10.37 3.71 -9.93
N ASP A 34 -10.65 3.64 -11.22
CA ASP A 34 -12.00 3.95 -11.74
C ASP A 34 -12.98 2.80 -11.42
N VAL A 35 -13.50 2.85 -10.18
CA VAL A 35 -14.43 1.84 -9.66
C VAL A 35 -15.68 1.71 -10.53
N ALA A 36 -16.19 2.82 -11.11
CA ALA A 36 -17.42 2.78 -11.91
C ALA A 36 -17.22 1.98 -13.21
N GLU A 37 -16.13 2.22 -13.92
CA GLU A 37 -15.83 1.48 -15.16
C GLU A 37 -15.43 0.03 -14.87
N ILE A 38 -14.79 -0.24 -13.73
CA ILE A 38 -14.48 -1.61 -13.28
C ILE A 38 -15.76 -2.35 -12.90
N ALA A 39 -16.70 -1.72 -12.17
CA ALA A 39 -18.01 -2.29 -11.84
C ALA A 39 -18.78 -2.68 -13.13
N LYS A 40 -18.83 -1.76 -14.09
CA LYS A 40 -19.45 -2.02 -15.39
C LYS A 40 -18.82 -3.22 -16.09
N ALA A 41 -17.48 -3.31 -16.12
CA ALA A 41 -16.78 -4.44 -16.74
C ALA A 41 -17.10 -5.78 -16.06
N ALA A 42 -17.23 -5.82 -14.73
CA ALA A 42 -17.65 -7.01 -13.98
C ALA A 42 -19.11 -7.36 -14.24
N HIS A 43 -20.01 -6.37 -14.21
CA HIS A 43 -21.44 -6.53 -14.39
C HIS A 43 -21.81 -6.96 -15.81
N GLU A 44 -21.05 -6.58 -16.85
CA GLU A 44 -21.19 -7.09 -18.23
C GLU A 44 -21.07 -8.63 -18.30
N LYS A 45 -20.40 -9.24 -17.32
CA LYS A 45 -20.26 -10.70 -17.16
C LYS A 45 -21.18 -11.28 -16.08
N GLY A 46 -22.06 -10.48 -15.47
CA GLY A 46 -22.91 -10.89 -14.35
C GLY A 46 -22.13 -11.22 -13.06
N LEU A 47 -20.95 -10.64 -12.89
CA LEU A 47 -20.07 -10.88 -11.75
C LEU A 47 -20.10 -9.70 -10.78
N PRO A 48 -20.06 -9.95 -9.46
CA PRO A 48 -19.99 -8.88 -8.47
C PRO A 48 -18.59 -8.24 -8.42
N LEU A 49 -18.57 -6.93 -8.12
CA LEU A 49 -17.37 -6.19 -7.75
C LEU A 49 -17.31 -6.01 -6.22
N ILE A 50 -16.20 -6.43 -5.64
CA ILE A 50 -15.85 -6.23 -4.23
C ILE A 50 -14.75 -5.16 -4.17
N VAL A 51 -14.96 -4.11 -3.38
CA VAL A 51 -13.95 -3.06 -3.20
C VAL A 51 -13.54 -3.02 -1.72
N ASP A 52 -12.27 -3.31 -1.49
CA ASP A 52 -11.65 -2.95 -0.21
C ASP A 52 -11.32 -1.45 -0.25
N GLU A 53 -12.20 -0.68 0.35
CA GLU A 53 -12.09 0.78 0.50
C GLU A 53 -11.74 1.15 1.95
N ALA A 54 -10.95 0.29 2.63
CA ALA A 54 -10.59 0.48 4.03
C ALA A 54 -9.93 1.84 4.29
N HIS A 55 -9.15 2.37 3.35
CA HIS A 55 -8.52 3.67 3.44
C HIS A 55 -9.35 4.82 2.87
N GLY A 56 -10.55 4.55 2.36
CA GLY A 56 -11.45 5.52 1.72
C GLY A 56 -12.78 5.73 2.46
N ALA A 57 -12.89 5.39 3.75
CA ALA A 57 -14.14 5.56 4.50
C ALA A 57 -14.66 7.01 4.52
N HIS A 58 -13.80 7.99 4.31
CA HIS A 58 -14.14 9.43 4.21
C HIS A 58 -14.60 9.86 2.81
N PHE A 59 -14.54 8.99 1.80
CA PHE A 59 -14.94 9.32 0.44
C PHE A 59 -16.45 9.61 0.35
N GLY A 60 -16.79 10.58 -0.51
CA GLY A 60 -18.17 11.00 -0.74
C GLY A 60 -18.74 11.99 0.29
N PHE A 61 -18.02 12.29 1.38
CA PHE A 61 -18.49 13.24 2.39
C PHE A 61 -18.07 14.70 2.13
N HIS A 62 -17.11 14.92 1.24
CA HIS A 62 -16.76 16.27 0.80
C HIS A 62 -16.25 16.23 -0.65
N PRO A 63 -16.60 17.22 -1.52
CA PRO A 63 -16.26 17.20 -2.95
C PRO A 63 -14.76 17.32 -3.27
N TYR A 64 -13.93 17.60 -2.27
CA TYR A 64 -12.46 17.56 -2.39
C TYR A 64 -11.89 16.14 -2.50
N PHE A 65 -12.62 15.15 -2.01
CA PHE A 65 -12.26 13.73 -2.03
C PHE A 65 -13.07 12.98 -3.11
N PRO A 66 -12.62 11.82 -3.54
CA PRO A 66 -13.38 10.97 -4.48
C PRO A 66 -14.76 10.59 -3.95
N GLU A 67 -15.67 10.24 -4.86
CA GLU A 67 -16.90 9.52 -4.49
C GLU A 67 -16.57 8.12 -4.00
N ASN A 68 -17.35 7.59 -3.05
CA ASN A 68 -17.13 6.25 -2.51
C ASN A 68 -17.59 5.14 -3.47
N ALA A 69 -17.07 3.94 -3.26
CA ALA A 69 -17.35 2.79 -4.12
C ALA A 69 -18.82 2.35 -4.12
N ASN A 70 -19.59 2.63 -3.04
CA ASN A 70 -21.03 2.36 -3.01
C ASN A 70 -21.78 3.16 -4.07
N GLN A 71 -21.43 4.45 -4.25
CA GLN A 71 -22.02 5.32 -5.27
C GLN A 71 -21.59 4.93 -6.69
N LYS A 72 -20.43 4.25 -6.83
CA LYS A 72 -19.85 3.83 -8.09
C LYS A 72 -20.24 2.43 -8.53
N GLY A 73 -21.18 1.80 -7.84
CA GLY A 73 -21.78 0.53 -8.27
C GLY A 73 -21.05 -0.72 -7.79
N ALA A 74 -20.15 -0.63 -6.81
CA ALA A 74 -19.60 -1.81 -6.17
C ALA A 74 -20.67 -2.59 -5.39
N ASP A 75 -20.64 -3.92 -5.45
CA ASP A 75 -21.63 -4.81 -4.82
C ASP A 75 -21.31 -5.08 -3.35
N ILE A 76 -20.02 -5.13 -3.00
CA ILE A 76 -19.54 -5.16 -1.61
C ILE A 76 -18.49 -4.08 -1.46
N VAL A 77 -18.61 -3.28 -0.40
CA VAL A 77 -17.60 -2.29 -0.03
C VAL A 77 -17.22 -2.47 1.44
N ILE A 78 -15.93 -2.43 1.72
CA ILE A 78 -15.38 -2.59 3.07
C ILE A 78 -14.75 -1.26 3.48
N HIS A 79 -15.21 -0.67 4.59
CA HIS A 79 -14.66 0.53 5.18
C HIS A 79 -14.06 0.23 6.55
N SER A 80 -12.78 0.57 6.76
CA SER A 80 -12.23 0.72 8.11
C SER A 80 -12.53 2.12 8.61
N VAL A 81 -13.61 2.25 9.38
CA VAL A 81 -14.11 3.57 9.83
C VAL A 81 -13.02 4.30 10.62
N HIS A 82 -12.31 3.57 11.48
CA HIS A 82 -11.27 4.09 12.37
C HIS A 82 -10.02 4.63 11.67
N LYS A 83 -9.81 4.33 10.36
CA LYS A 83 -8.59 4.78 9.66
C LYS A 83 -8.67 6.23 9.21
N THR A 84 -9.82 6.68 8.77
CA THR A 84 -9.98 8.00 8.14
C THR A 84 -11.15 8.81 8.69
N LEU A 85 -11.94 8.26 9.58
CA LEU A 85 -13.07 8.89 10.27
C LEU A 85 -12.92 8.75 11.79
N PRO A 86 -13.57 9.61 12.59
CA PRO A 86 -13.42 9.65 14.05
C PRO A 86 -14.19 8.52 14.74
N ALA A 87 -13.70 7.31 14.63
CA ALA A 87 -14.21 6.13 15.32
C ALA A 87 -13.08 5.36 16.00
N PHE A 88 -13.43 4.49 16.97
CA PHE A 88 -12.44 3.70 17.70
C PHE A 88 -11.76 2.67 16.81
N THR A 89 -10.49 2.38 17.09
CA THR A 89 -9.73 1.30 16.42
C THR A 89 -10.49 -0.01 16.43
N GLN A 90 -10.42 -0.78 15.35
CA GLN A 90 -11.16 -2.01 15.03
C GLN A 90 -12.58 -1.79 14.47
N THR A 91 -13.10 -0.56 14.45
CA THR A 91 -14.42 -0.32 13.85
C THR A 91 -14.36 -0.41 12.33
N ALA A 92 -15.27 -1.19 11.76
CA ALA A 92 -15.37 -1.38 10.32
C ALA A 92 -16.83 -1.57 9.90
N LEU A 93 -17.14 -1.27 8.64
CA LEU A 93 -18.42 -1.48 8.01
C LEU A 93 -18.26 -2.31 6.74
N LEU A 94 -19.18 -3.25 6.53
CA LEU A 94 -19.34 -3.96 5.27
C LEU A 94 -20.68 -3.57 4.65
N HIS A 95 -20.64 -2.96 3.49
CA HIS A 95 -21.83 -2.58 2.73
C HIS A 95 -22.12 -3.64 1.67
N MET A 96 -23.40 -3.96 1.48
CA MET A 96 -23.89 -4.87 0.45
C MET A 96 -24.91 -4.16 -0.43
N ASN A 97 -24.57 -3.97 -1.68
CA ASN A 97 -25.39 -3.27 -2.66
C ASN A 97 -25.92 -4.26 -3.73
N GLY A 98 -26.93 -3.84 -4.47
CA GLY A 98 -27.45 -4.62 -5.58
C GLY A 98 -27.94 -6.02 -5.23
N ASN A 99 -27.95 -6.91 -6.23
CA ASN A 99 -28.52 -8.26 -6.14
C ASN A 99 -27.57 -9.38 -6.60
N LEU A 100 -26.33 -9.06 -6.98
CA LEU A 100 -25.36 -10.05 -7.46
C LEU A 100 -24.74 -10.87 -6.33
N VAL A 101 -24.83 -10.38 -5.11
CA VAL A 101 -24.27 -11.03 -3.92
C VAL A 101 -25.37 -11.69 -3.08
N ASN A 102 -25.14 -12.94 -2.70
CA ASN A 102 -26.03 -13.63 -1.75
C ASN A 102 -25.79 -13.11 -0.32
N ARG A 103 -26.70 -12.25 0.15
CA ARG A 103 -26.64 -11.58 1.46
C ARG A 103 -26.62 -12.56 2.64
N GLU A 104 -27.39 -13.64 2.56
CA GLU A 104 -27.46 -14.66 3.62
C GLU A 104 -26.13 -15.40 3.75
N LYS A 105 -25.50 -15.72 2.61
CA LYS A 105 -24.19 -16.35 2.59
C LYS A 105 -23.12 -15.44 3.19
N VAL A 106 -23.11 -14.15 2.86
CA VAL A 106 -22.17 -13.17 3.45
C VAL A 106 -22.39 -13.08 4.96
N ARG A 107 -23.64 -12.91 5.42
CA ARG A 107 -23.99 -12.87 6.86
C ARG A 107 -23.52 -14.13 7.59
N ARG A 108 -23.69 -15.30 6.98
CA ARG A 108 -23.22 -16.56 7.58
C ARG A 108 -21.71 -16.55 7.81
N TYR A 109 -20.92 -16.09 6.86
CA TYR A 109 -19.47 -16.00 7.03
C TYR A 109 -19.08 -14.92 8.05
N LEU A 110 -19.75 -13.78 8.07
CA LEU A 110 -19.54 -12.77 9.11
C LEU A 110 -19.78 -13.36 10.51
N HIS A 111 -20.89 -14.09 10.70
CA HIS A 111 -21.19 -14.77 11.99
C HIS A 111 -20.12 -15.79 12.39
N MET A 112 -19.47 -16.44 11.42
CA MET A 112 -18.41 -17.42 11.69
C MET A 112 -17.07 -16.78 12.04
N LEU A 113 -16.78 -15.61 11.46
CA LEU A 113 -15.47 -14.97 11.52
C LEU A 113 -15.40 -13.79 12.49
N GLN A 114 -16.55 -13.18 12.82
CA GLN A 114 -16.62 -12.10 13.80
C GLN A 114 -16.64 -12.62 15.24
N SER A 115 -16.32 -11.72 16.19
CA SER A 115 -16.51 -11.99 17.62
C SER A 115 -17.96 -12.36 17.93
N SER A 116 -18.17 -13.35 18.77
CA SER A 116 -19.51 -13.74 19.27
C SER A 116 -20.12 -12.72 20.22
N SER A 117 -19.29 -11.86 20.82
CA SER A 117 -19.70 -10.82 21.79
C SER A 117 -19.37 -9.43 21.23
N PRO A 118 -20.35 -8.70 20.66
CA PRO A 118 -20.12 -7.37 20.13
C PRO A 118 -19.76 -6.39 21.25
N SER A 119 -18.80 -5.51 20.98
CA SER A 119 -18.44 -4.41 21.87
C SER A 119 -19.41 -3.25 21.69
N TYR A 120 -20.22 -2.95 22.70
CA TYR A 120 -21.12 -1.80 22.69
C TYR A 120 -20.36 -0.47 22.61
N ILE A 121 -19.12 -0.39 23.14
CA ILE A 121 -18.29 0.79 23.06
C ILE A 121 -17.90 1.05 21.60
N LEU A 122 -17.45 0.02 20.86
CA LEU A 122 -17.12 0.15 19.44
C LEU A 122 -18.37 0.49 18.61
N MET A 123 -19.52 -0.10 18.92
CA MET A 123 -20.78 0.22 18.23
C MET A 123 -21.20 1.67 18.48
N ALA A 124 -21.11 2.15 19.72
CA ALA A 124 -21.39 3.55 20.06
C ALA A 124 -20.42 4.51 19.34
N GLY A 125 -19.15 4.13 19.19
CA GLY A 125 -18.18 4.92 18.41
C GLY A 125 -18.52 5.01 16.92
N ILE A 126 -19.04 3.94 16.32
CA ILE A 126 -19.56 3.97 14.94
C ILE A 126 -20.79 4.89 14.86
N ASP A 127 -21.72 4.73 15.77
CA ASP A 127 -22.97 5.50 15.82
C ASP A 127 -22.71 7.01 15.95
N GLN A 128 -21.85 7.41 16.88
CA GLN A 128 -21.39 8.79 17.05
C GLN A 128 -20.71 9.34 15.77
N CYS A 129 -19.91 8.53 15.13
CA CYS A 129 -19.27 8.91 13.86
C CYS A 129 -20.32 9.15 12.77
N MET A 130 -21.33 8.26 12.66
CA MET A 130 -22.42 8.42 11.69
C MET A 130 -23.28 9.63 11.99
N GLU A 131 -23.56 9.92 13.26
CA GLU A 131 -24.28 11.14 13.67
C GLU A 131 -23.53 12.42 13.26
N MET A 132 -22.20 12.44 13.49
CA MET A 132 -21.33 13.54 13.04
C MET A 132 -21.40 13.72 11.52
N LEU A 133 -21.36 12.63 10.76
CA LEU A 133 -21.44 12.68 9.30
C LEU A 133 -22.81 13.14 8.79
N ASP A 134 -23.88 12.78 9.46
CA ASP A 134 -25.26 13.15 9.07
C ASP A 134 -25.59 14.61 9.39
N HIS A 135 -25.15 15.11 10.54
CA HIS A 135 -25.57 16.41 11.07
C HIS A 135 -24.49 17.50 11.05
N HIS A 136 -23.19 17.13 11.05
CA HIS A 136 -22.04 18.03 11.22
C HIS A 136 -20.93 17.79 10.20
N CYS A 137 -21.27 17.22 9.04
CA CYS A 137 -20.28 16.85 8.03
C CYS A 137 -19.48 18.05 7.53
N GLU A 138 -20.16 19.12 7.10
CA GLU A 138 -19.51 20.35 6.60
C GLU A 138 -18.67 21.02 7.68
N GLU A 139 -19.19 21.10 8.91
CA GLU A 139 -18.46 21.68 10.05
C GLU A 139 -17.14 20.94 10.35
N ALA A 140 -17.09 19.64 10.12
CA ALA A 140 -15.90 18.82 10.33
C ALA A 140 -14.95 18.86 9.11
N PHE A 141 -15.49 18.72 7.90
CA PHE A 141 -14.69 18.56 6.69
C PHE A 141 -14.18 19.88 6.09
N ASP A 142 -14.96 20.96 6.08
CA ASP A 142 -14.53 22.22 5.48
C ASP A 142 -13.24 22.77 6.10
N PRO A 143 -13.13 22.90 7.45
CA PRO A 143 -11.89 23.36 8.05
C PRO A 143 -10.72 22.39 7.85
N TYR A 144 -10.99 21.09 7.82
CA TYR A 144 -9.96 20.07 7.55
C TYR A 144 -9.42 20.22 6.12
N VAL A 145 -10.30 20.32 5.14
CA VAL A 145 -9.90 20.47 3.73
C VAL A 145 -9.10 21.76 3.52
N GLU A 146 -9.48 22.86 4.14
CA GLU A 146 -8.71 24.11 4.05
C GLU A 146 -7.31 23.99 4.70
N ARG A 147 -7.19 23.28 5.83
CA ARG A 147 -5.89 22.97 6.44
C ARG A 147 -5.05 22.08 5.54
N LEU A 148 -5.66 21.06 4.98
CA LEU A 148 -5.00 20.10 4.10
C LEU A 148 -4.50 20.78 2.81
N LYS A 149 -5.31 21.62 2.17
CA LYS A 149 -4.90 22.40 0.99
C LYS A 149 -3.67 23.25 1.28
N ARG A 150 -3.69 24.02 2.38
CA ARG A 150 -2.54 24.82 2.80
C ARG A 150 -1.30 23.96 3.08
N CYS A 151 -1.48 22.83 3.76
CA CYS A 151 -0.38 21.91 4.04
C CYS A 151 0.25 21.39 2.74
N ARG A 152 -0.55 20.94 1.79
CA ARG A 152 -0.07 20.45 0.49
C ARG A 152 0.62 21.55 -0.32
N GLU A 153 0.07 22.75 -0.33
CA GLU A 153 0.70 23.91 -0.99
C GLU A 153 2.06 24.25 -0.40
N GLU A 154 2.18 24.27 0.92
CA GLU A 154 3.47 24.52 1.58
C GLU A 154 4.46 23.38 1.31
N LEU A 155 4.07 22.12 1.44
CA LEU A 155 4.94 20.98 1.16
C LEU A 155 5.38 20.94 -0.32
N GLY A 156 4.55 21.43 -1.24
CA GLY A 156 4.90 21.57 -2.66
C GLY A 156 6.00 22.59 -2.96
N LYS A 157 6.38 23.44 -1.98
CA LYS A 157 7.48 24.42 -2.11
C LYS A 157 8.85 23.86 -1.72
N CYS A 158 8.93 22.62 -1.22
CA CYS A 158 10.19 21.96 -0.90
C CYS A 158 11.06 21.81 -2.15
N GLU A 159 12.35 22.00 -2.01
CA GLU A 159 13.32 21.97 -3.12
C GLU A 159 13.68 20.52 -3.49
N HIS A 160 13.78 19.64 -2.51
CA HIS A 160 14.32 18.29 -2.65
C HIS A 160 13.28 17.22 -2.32
N ILE A 161 12.72 17.24 -1.09
CA ILE A 161 11.67 16.29 -0.68
C ILE A 161 10.40 16.61 -1.46
N ARG A 162 9.86 15.63 -2.17
CA ARG A 162 8.72 15.84 -3.07
C ARG A 162 7.44 15.27 -2.49
N LEU A 163 6.36 16.03 -2.58
CA LEU A 163 5.01 15.52 -2.39
C LEU A 163 4.60 14.79 -3.67
N ALA A 164 4.58 13.45 -3.63
CA ALA A 164 4.23 12.63 -4.79
C ALA A 164 2.70 12.52 -4.93
N GLU A 165 2.22 12.64 -6.15
CA GLU A 165 0.80 12.55 -6.51
C GLU A 165 0.63 11.83 -7.85
N THR A 166 -0.54 11.22 -8.05
CA THR A 166 -0.97 10.66 -9.32
C THR A 166 -2.22 11.37 -9.81
N LYS A 167 -2.66 11.07 -11.03
CA LYS A 167 -3.86 11.69 -11.62
C LYS A 167 -5.13 11.43 -10.80
N HIS A 168 -5.31 10.19 -10.34
CA HIS A 168 -6.45 9.77 -9.52
C HIS A 168 -5.93 9.40 -8.13
N TYR A 169 -6.24 10.26 -7.15
CA TYR A 169 -5.51 10.24 -5.90
C TYR A 169 -6.38 10.69 -4.72
N ASP A 170 -6.20 10.02 -3.59
CA ASP A 170 -6.74 10.44 -2.30
C ASP A 170 -5.84 11.52 -1.67
N LYS A 171 -6.31 12.76 -1.72
CA LYS A 171 -5.56 13.92 -1.24
C LYS A 171 -5.33 13.93 0.29
N SER A 172 -6.02 13.08 1.06
CA SER A 172 -5.78 12.91 2.49
C SER A 172 -4.42 12.27 2.78
N LYS A 173 -3.84 11.58 1.80
CA LYS A 173 -2.51 10.97 1.89
C LYS A 173 -1.44 11.97 1.47
N LEU A 174 -0.44 12.18 2.30
CA LEU A 174 0.75 12.97 1.98
C LEU A 174 1.91 12.02 1.78
N VAL A 175 2.20 11.68 0.53
CA VAL A 175 3.34 10.81 0.16
C VAL A 175 4.57 11.68 -0.04
N LEU A 176 5.50 11.63 0.90
CA LEU A 176 6.72 12.45 0.91
C LEU A 176 7.89 11.59 0.45
N SER A 177 8.43 11.89 -0.73
CA SER A 177 9.47 11.10 -1.40
C SER A 177 10.84 11.74 -1.26
N VAL A 178 11.83 10.90 -0.95
CA VAL A 178 13.27 11.20 -0.94
C VAL A 178 14.00 10.46 -2.08
N ALA A 179 13.28 9.97 -3.07
CA ALA A 179 13.85 9.30 -4.23
C ALA A 179 14.86 10.20 -4.95
N GLY A 180 16.04 9.66 -5.28
CA GLY A 180 17.12 10.40 -5.90
C GLY A 180 17.85 11.38 -4.98
N LEU A 181 17.62 11.30 -3.67
CA LEU A 181 18.29 12.12 -2.67
C LEU A 181 19.30 11.31 -1.86
N THR A 182 20.26 12.00 -1.24
CA THR A 182 21.15 11.48 -0.21
C THR A 182 21.12 12.38 1.01
N LYS A 183 21.43 11.83 2.17
CA LYS A 183 21.55 12.57 3.42
C LYS A 183 23.01 12.64 3.84
N GLY A 184 23.60 13.84 3.90
CA GLY A 184 24.96 14.04 4.34
C GLY A 184 25.77 15.01 3.47
N LEU A 185 27.07 15.17 3.78
CA LEU A 185 27.98 16.01 3.02
C LEU A 185 28.26 15.39 1.63
N ALA A 186 28.18 16.20 0.61
CA ALA A 186 28.25 15.83 -0.81
C ALA A 186 29.57 15.18 -1.30
N ASP A 187 30.55 14.97 -0.43
CA ASP A 187 31.90 14.50 -0.79
C ASP A 187 32.14 13.01 -0.60
N THR A 188 31.14 12.28 -0.09
CA THR A 188 31.16 10.82 -0.08
C THR A 188 30.03 10.33 -0.98
N TYR A 189 30.28 9.36 -1.84
CA TYR A 189 29.27 8.62 -2.58
C TYR A 189 28.25 8.01 -1.56
N GLY A 190 27.30 8.84 -1.14
CA GLY A 190 26.28 8.44 -0.18
C GLY A 190 25.27 7.52 -0.85
N ALA A 191 24.80 6.52 -0.15
CA ALA A 191 23.69 5.70 -0.59
C ALA A 191 22.42 6.57 -0.78
N GLU A 192 21.50 6.15 -1.64
CA GLU A 192 20.19 6.79 -1.78
C GLU A 192 19.46 6.79 -0.45
N ALA A 193 18.82 7.91 -0.13
CA ALA A 193 18.05 8.05 1.08
C ALA A 193 16.79 7.17 1.04
N THR A 194 16.45 6.56 2.17
CA THR A 194 15.30 5.67 2.28
C THR A 194 14.14 6.34 3.01
N GLY A 195 12.92 5.83 2.77
CA GLY A 195 11.74 6.22 3.52
C GLY A 195 11.90 5.96 5.02
N ILE A 196 12.59 4.87 5.42
CA ILE A 196 12.89 4.57 6.83
C ILE A 196 13.72 5.69 7.45
N GLN A 197 14.78 6.15 6.79
CA GLN A 197 15.59 7.27 7.31
C GLN A 197 14.77 8.53 7.50
N LEU A 198 13.88 8.86 6.54
CA LEU A 198 13.00 10.01 6.68
C LEU A 198 12.01 9.83 7.84
N GLN A 199 11.45 8.62 8.00
CA GLN A 199 10.54 8.29 9.11
C GLN A 199 11.24 8.41 10.48
N GLU A 200 12.44 7.88 10.60
CA GLU A 200 13.25 7.98 11.82
C GLU A 200 13.60 9.44 12.16
N ASP A 201 13.97 10.24 11.17
CA ASP A 201 14.22 11.65 11.35
C ASP A 201 12.97 12.39 11.87
N LEU A 202 11.80 12.14 11.26
CA LEU A 202 10.55 12.74 11.67
C LEU A 202 10.15 12.31 13.08
N LEU A 203 10.31 11.04 13.41
CA LEU A 203 9.98 10.51 14.73
C LEU A 203 10.93 11.04 15.81
N ASN A 204 12.24 10.88 15.60
CA ASN A 204 13.24 11.12 16.65
C ASN A 204 13.54 12.61 16.87
N GLN A 205 13.52 13.44 15.81
CA GLN A 205 13.85 14.86 15.90
C GLN A 205 12.62 15.75 16.09
N TYR A 206 11.44 15.34 15.57
CA TYR A 206 10.24 16.19 15.54
C TYR A 206 9.04 15.57 16.27
N HIS A 207 9.16 14.32 16.75
CA HIS A 207 8.07 13.56 17.39
C HIS A 207 6.82 13.46 16.50
N LEU A 208 7.05 13.19 15.21
CA LEU A 208 6.03 12.99 14.18
C LEU A 208 6.07 11.54 13.73
N GLN A 209 5.06 10.76 14.13
CA GLN A 209 4.89 9.38 13.68
C GLN A 209 4.19 9.39 12.31
N MET A 210 4.85 8.82 11.30
CA MET A 210 4.25 8.58 10.00
C MET A 210 3.49 7.26 9.98
N GLU A 211 2.56 7.13 9.08
CA GLU A 211 1.77 5.92 8.91
C GLU A 211 2.64 4.76 8.42
N MET A 212 3.48 5.02 7.44
CA MET A 212 4.30 4.01 6.79
C MET A 212 5.54 4.62 6.16
N ALA A 213 6.63 3.84 6.14
CA ALA A 213 7.78 4.08 5.28
C ALA A 213 7.94 2.92 4.29
N ALA A 214 8.23 3.22 3.03
CA ALA A 214 8.50 2.21 2.01
C ALA A 214 9.52 2.76 1.01
N GLY A 215 10.45 1.89 0.54
CA GLY A 215 11.44 2.27 -0.46
C GLY A 215 12.08 3.62 -0.15
N THR A 216 11.71 4.63 -0.92
CA THR A 216 12.23 5.99 -0.85
C THR A 216 11.18 7.03 -0.42
N TYR A 217 10.11 6.64 0.24
CA TYR A 217 9.06 7.59 0.68
C TYR A 217 8.45 7.22 2.02
N VAL A 218 7.77 8.19 2.63
CA VAL A 218 6.89 8.00 3.79
C VAL A 218 5.49 8.48 3.47
N ILE A 219 4.50 7.93 4.18
CA ILE A 219 3.10 8.35 4.10
C ILE A 219 2.67 8.97 5.42
N ALA A 220 2.16 10.20 5.37
CA ALA A 220 1.35 10.74 6.43
C ALA A 220 -0.13 10.61 6.06
N MET A 221 -0.91 9.97 6.92
CA MET A 221 -2.37 9.96 6.84
C MET A 221 -2.94 11.16 7.57
N THR A 222 -3.90 11.83 6.95
CA THR A 222 -4.59 12.98 7.56
C THR A 222 -6.09 12.73 7.66
N SER A 223 -6.75 13.37 8.59
CA SER A 223 -8.18 13.23 8.87
C SER A 223 -8.79 14.51 9.43
N VAL A 224 -10.10 14.50 9.64
CA VAL A 224 -10.83 15.62 10.29
C VAL A 224 -10.31 15.93 11.69
N GLY A 225 -9.63 14.98 12.34
CA GLY A 225 -9.03 15.15 13.67
C GLY A 225 -7.71 15.93 13.70
N ASP A 226 -7.09 16.20 12.55
CA ASP A 226 -5.83 16.93 12.50
C ASP A 226 -6.01 18.42 12.78
N THR A 227 -5.09 18.97 13.57
CA THR A 227 -5.11 20.37 14.01
C THR A 227 -4.23 21.26 13.14
N ASP A 228 -4.47 22.57 13.17
CA ASP A 228 -3.59 23.57 12.54
C ASP A 228 -2.16 23.50 13.09
N GLU A 229 -2.02 23.20 14.38
CA GLU A 229 -0.70 23.03 15.01
C GLU A 229 0.03 21.78 14.49
N GLY A 230 -0.67 20.64 14.40
CA GLY A 230 -0.12 19.40 13.85
C GLY A 230 0.39 19.59 12.42
N MET A 231 -0.42 20.22 11.55
CA MET A 231 -0.03 20.51 10.17
C MET A 231 1.17 21.45 10.09
N LYS A 232 1.22 22.52 10.92
CA LYS A 232 2.35 23.46 10.97
C LYS A 232 3.64 22.76 11.45
N ARG A 233 3.54 21.84 12.42
CA ARG A 233 4.69 21.04 12.87
C ARG A 233 5.24 20.17 11.75
N LEU A 234 4.36 19.48 10.99
CA LEU A 234 4.77 18.68 9.85
C LEU A 234 5.48 19.53 8.79
N ILE A 235 4.86 20.64 8.36
CA ILE A 235 5.46 21.57 7.38
C ILE A 235 6.84 22.03 7.82
N LYS A 236 6.97 22.48 9.09
CA LYS A 236 8.25 22.92 9.65
C LYS A 236 9.30 21.81 9.62
N ALA A 237 8.93 20.61 10.05
CA ALA A 237 9.84 19.47 10.08
C ALA A 237 10.35 19.13 8.67
N ILE A 238 9.44 19.08 7.69
CA ILE A 238 9.82 18.79 6.31
C ILE A 238 10.70 19.89 5.73
N TYR A 239 10.44 21.17 5.95
CA TYR A 239 11.32 22.27 5.52
C TYR A 239 12.72 22.23 6.14
N GLU A 240 12.84 21.81 7.39
CA GLU A 240 14.15 21.67 8.06
C GLU A 240 14.91 20.45 7.53
N LEU A 241 14.19 19.35 7.26
CA LEU A 241 14.77 18.14 6.68
C LEU A 241 15.14 18.35 5.20
N ASP A 242 14.33 19.04 4.43
CA ASP A 242 14.58 19.35 3.01
C ASP A 242 15.96 19.98 2.79
N LYS A 243 16.42 20.80 3.72
CA LYS A 243 17.76 21.41 3.68
C LYS A 243 18.88 20.41 3.93
N LYS A 244 18.60 19.27 4.59
CA LYS A 244 19.59 18.23 4.91
C LYS A 244 19.69 17.15 3.82
N TYR A 245 18.63 16.99 3.02
CA TYR A 245 18.61 16.08 1.90
C TYR A 245 19.09 16.81 0.64
N LYS A 246 19.92 16.16 -0.16
CA LYS A 246 20.52 16.73 -1.38
C LYS A 246 20.37 15.77 -2.55
N PRO A 247 20.31 16.26 -3.79
CA PRO A 247 20.34 15.39 -4.96
C PRO A 247 21.56 14.48 -4.95
N LEU A 248 21.35 13.19 -5.20
CA LEU A 248 22.44 12.22 -5.31
C LEU A 248 23.25 12.57 -6.58
N GLN A 249 24.58 12.72 -6.45
CA GLN A 249 25.45 13.02 -7.61
C GLN A 249 25.41 11.81 -8.56
N GLY A 250 24.95 12.05 -9.80
CA GLY A 250 24.78 11.01 -10.82
C GLY A 250 23.37 10.42 -10.94
N ALA A 251 22.45 10.74 -10.03
CA ALA A 251 21.05 10.40 -10.20
C ALA A 251 20.38 11.41 -11.15
N TYR A 252 20.19 11.02 -12.40
CA TYR A 252 19.37 11.80 -13.32
C TYR A 252 17.91 11.70 -12.91
N ASN A 253 17.22 12.84 -12.89
CA ASN A 253 15.78 12.93 -12.67
C ASN A 253 15.05 12.02 -13.66
N THR A 254 14.53 10.88 -13.20
CA THR A 254 13.68 9.98 -13.98
C THR A 254 12.24 10.51 -14.03
N VAL A 255 12.06 11.77 -14.38
CA VAL A 255 10.76 12.36 -14.73
C VAL A 255 10.99 13.13 -16.03
N ASP A 256 11.10 12.40 -17.09
CA ASP A 256 10.76 12.61 -18.49
C ASP A 256 11.55 11.60 -19.34
N SER A 257 10.87 10.53 -19.74
CA SER A 257 11.47 9.42 -20.50
C SER A 257 11.84 9.78 -21.95
N ASP A 258 11.60 11.01 -22.39
CA ASP A 258 11.74 11.39 -23.81
C ASP A 258 12.98 12.20 -24.16
N ILE A 259 13.85 12.54 -23.18
CA ILE A 259 15.06 13.33 -23.46
C ILE A 259 16.31 12.73 -22.77
N VAL A 260 16.64 11.48 -23.06
CA VAL A 260 17.95 10.92 -22.69
C VAL A 260 18.75 10.66 -23.96
N PRO A 261 19.93 11.32 -24.19
CA PRO A 261 20.79 11.06 -25.35
C PRO A 261 21.23 9.60 -25.40
N GLU A 262 21.24 9.01 -26.59
CA GLU A 262 21.59 7.58 -26.80
C GLU A 262 23.01 7.20 -26.32
N GLU A 263 23.93 8.14 -26.22
CA GLU A 263 25.28 7.91 -25.72
C GLU A 263 25.30 7.58 -24.21
N ILE A 264 24.36 8.13 -23.45
CA ILE A 264 24.21 7.86 -22.01
C ILE A 264 23.55 6.48 -21.76
N LYS A 265 22.65 6.05 -22.65
CA LYS A 265 22.04 4.69 -22.60
C LYS A 265 23.07 3.57 -22.81
N LYS A 266 24.18 3.83 -23.47
CA LYS A 266 25.27 2.83 -23.74
C LYS A 266 26.27 2.69 -22.60
N SER A 267 26.51 3.72 -21.80
CA SER A 267 27.41 3.65 -20.63
C SER A 267 26.79 2.97 -19.41
N GLN A 268 25.46 2.98 -19.29
CA GLN A 268 24.73 2.38 -18.16
C GLN A 268 24.65 0.83 -18.21
N LYS A 269 25.10 0.18 -19.28
CA LYS A 269 25.06 -1.30 -19.40
C LYS A 269 26.18 -2.03 -18.63
N LYS A 270 27.05 -1.35 -17.90
CA LYS A 270 28.21 -1.98 -17.21
C LYS A 270 28.31 -1.76 -15.70
N GLU A 271 27.50 -0.92 -15.10
CA GLU A 271 27.48 -0.77 -13.65
C GLU A 271 26.22 -1.45 -13.10
N LYS A 272 26.39 -2.42 -12.20
CA LYS A 272 25.31 -3.05 -11.48
C LYS A 272 24.68 -1.98 -10.58
N ASN A 273 23.51 -1.45 -10.99
CA ASN A 273 22.70 -0.53 -10.19
C ASN A 273 22.10 -1.29 -9.00
N TYR A 274 22.84 -1.38 -7.90
CA TYR A 274 22.34 -1.97 -6.65
C TYR A 274 21.56 -0.98 -5.75
N ASP A 275 21.45 0.31 -6.14
CA ASP A 275 20.94 1.37 -5.28
C ASP A 275 19.50 1.81 -5.58
N ILE A 276 18.87 1.30 -6.63
CA ILE A 276 17.48 1.61 -6.98
C ILE A 276 16.60 0.44 -6.51
N GLU A 277 15.47 0.74 -5.86
CA GLU A 277 14.47 -0.27 -5.52
C GLU A 277 14.22 -1.17 -6.74
N PRO A 278 14.32 -2.50 -6.59
CA PRO A 278 14.06 -3.42 -7.70
C PRO A 278 12.68 -3.10 -8.28
N GLY A 279 12.57 -2.99 -9.59
CA GLY A 279 11.31 -2.71 -10.30
C GLY A 279 10.18 -3.65 -9.90
N HIS A 280 9.07 -3.65 -10.60
CA HIS A 280 7.88 -4.47 -10.25
C HIS A 280 8.25 -5.84 -9.72
N LEU A 281 7.55 -6.25 -8.64
CA LEU A 281 7.67 -7.60 -8.09
C LEU A 281 7.66 -8.62 -9.24
N PRO A 282 8.66 -9.51 -9.32
CA PRO A 282 8.74 -10.50 -10.36
C PRO A 282 7.52 -11.41 -10.28
N GLN A 283 7.04 -11.85 -11.42
CA GLN A 283 5.96 -12.82 -11.46
C GLN A 283 6.49 -14.16 -10.94
N ALA A 284 5.94 -14.63 -9.82
CA ALA A 284 6.35 -15.89 -9.24
C ALA A 284 5.87 -17.08 -10.08
N GLU A 285 6.68 -18.13 -10.13
CA GLU A 285 6.31 -19.41 -10.73
C GLU A 285 5.55 -20.25 -9.70
N VAL A 286 4.24 -20.39 -9.85
CA VAL A 286 3.39 -21.20 -8.96
C VAL A 286 3.56 -22.68 -9.33
N ILE A 287 4.15 -23.46 -8.43
CA ILE A 287 4.33 -24.91 -8.59
C ILE A 287 3.23 -25.67 -7.85
N TYR A 288 2.90 -25.23 -6.62
CA TYR A 288 1.85 -25.79 -5.79
C TYR A 288 0.96 -24.68 -5.25
N SER A 289 -0.28 -25.03 -4.89
CA SER A 289 -1.10 -24.11 -4.11
C SER A 289 -0.62 -24.10 -2.64
N PRO A 290 -0.84 -22.99 -1.89
CA PRO A 290 -0.51 -22.95 -0.45
C PRO A 290 -1.12 -24.12 0.34
N ALA A 291 -2.35 -24.53 0.01
CA ALA A 291 -3.04 -25.64 0.66
C ALA A 291 -2.32 -26.99 0.43
N GLN A 292 -1.75 -27.20 -0.77
CA GLN A 292 -0.98 -28.41 -1.05
C GLN A 292 0.31 -28.46 -0.23
N VAL A 293 1.04 -27.34 -0.13
CA VAL A 293 2.27 -27.26 0.67
C VAL A 293 1.97 -27.51 2.14
N ILE A 294 0.93 -26.89 2.69
CA ILE A 294 0.49 -27.11 4.08
C ILE A 294 0.13 -28.58 4.27
N SER A 295 -0.64 -29.19 3.36
CA SER A 295 -1.00 -30.60 3.47
C SER A 295 0.20 -31.54 3.41
N MET A 296 1.22 -31.26 2.60
CA MET A 296 2.47 -32.03 2.53
C MET A 296 3.25 -31.91 3.85
N LYS A 297 3.33 -30.71 4.41
CA LYS A 297 3.99 -30.45 5.70
C LYS A 297 3.28 -31.20 6.84
N ASP A 298 1.95 -31.10 6.92
CA ASP A 298 1.12 -31.77 7.92
C ASP A 298 1.19 -33.31 7.82
N ALA A 299 1.38 -33.83 6.62
CA ALA A 299 1.58 -35.26 6.37
C ALA A 299 3.01 -35.74 6.71
N GLY A 300 3.91 -34.85 7.13
CA GLY A 300 5.29 -35.19 7.47
C GLY A 300 6.14 -35.51 6.23
N ALA A 301 5.87 -34.93 5.09
CA ALA A 301 6.70 -35.11 3.90
C ALA A 301 8.14 -34.63 4.15
N ASP A 302 9.09 -35.40 3.67
CA ASP A 302 10.51 -35.07 3.78
C ASP A 302 10.87 -33.87 2.86
N GLY A 303 11.97 -33.17 3.17
CA GLY A 303 12.54 -32.13 2.32
C GLY A 303 12.19 -30.71 2.72
N PHE A 304 11.45 -30.47 3.80
CA PHE A 304 11.30 -29.15 4.39
C PHE A 304 12.55 -28.77 5.19
N GLN A 305 13.07 -27.57 4.93
CA GLN A 305 14.24 -27.05 5.66
C GLN A 305 14.20 -25.51 5.71
N VAL A 306 14.82 -24.96 6.75
CA VAL A 306 14.99 -23.51 6.91
C VAL A 306 16.34 -23.09 6.34
N VAL A 307 16.33 -22.15 5.39
CA VAL A 307 17.53 -21.65 4.71
C VAL A 307 17.60 -20.13 4.84
N PRO A 308 18.81 -19.51 4.77
CA PRO A 308 18.90 -18.06 4.66
C PRO A 308 18.17 -17.56 3.41
N LEU A 309 17.43 -16.46 3.51
CA LEU A 309 16.73 -15.83 2.36
C LEU A 309 17.67 -15.58 1.19
N THR A 310 18.92 -15.20 1.46
CA THR A 310 19.96 -14.99 0.45
C THR A 310 20.43 -16.24 -0.28
N GLN A 311 20.10 -17.44 0.24
CA GLN A 311 20.48 -18.75 -0.32
C GLN A 311 19.27 -19.57 -0.76
N SER A 312 18.08 -18.96 -0.81
CA SER A 312 16.81 -19.64 -1.07
C SER A 312 16.47 -19.84 -2.55
N GLU A 313 17.27 -19.33 -3.48
CA GLU A 313 17.03 -19.42 -4.92
C GLU A 313 16.85 -20.86 -5.40
N GLY A 314 15.83 -21.07 -6.25
CA GLY A 314 15.50 -22.36 -6.85
C GLY A 314 14.58 -23.24 -6.01
N TYR A 315 14.50 -23.05 -4.70
CA TYR A 315 13.61 -23.78 -3.83
C TYR A 315 12.15 -23.32 -3.94
N ILE A 316 11.24 -24.12 -3.41
CA ILE A 316 9.82 -23.78 -3.31
C ILE A 316 9.55 -23.26 -1.90
N SER A 317 8.93 -22.09 -1.80
CA SER A 317 8.59 -21.52 -0.49
C SER A 317 7.58 -22.39 0.25
N ALA A 318 7.79 -22.56 1.55
CA ALA A 318 6.83 -23.14 2.48
C ALA A 318 6.17 -22.07 3.38
N GLU A 319 6.61 -20.81 3.27
CA GLU A 319 6.13 -19.69 4.07
C GLU A 319 5.68 -18.54 3.19
N TYR A 320 4.86 -17.64 3.79
CA TYR A 320 4.61 -16.32 3.23
C TYR A 320 5.80 -15.42 3.53
N ALA A 321 6.17 -14.54 2.60
CA ALA A 321 7.13 -13.48 2.86
C ALA A 321 6.61 -12.17 2.30
N TYR A 322 6.51 -11.15 3.15
CA TYR A 322 5.93 -9.86 2.81
C TYR A 322 6.55 -8.72 3.64
N LEU A 323 6.34 -7.49 3.17
CA LEU A 323 6.57 -6.30 3.97
C LEU A 323 5.24 -5.83 4.57
N TYR A 324 5.26 -5.38 5.80
CA TYR A 324 4.08 -4.77 6.43
C TYR A 324 4.45 -3.39 7.02
N PRO A 325 3.67 -2.35 6.77
CA PRO A 325 2.53 -2.26 5.83
C PRO A 325 2.98 -2.38 4.34
N PRO A 326 2.10 -2.74 3.38
CA PRO A 326 0.68 -3.07 3.48
C PRO A 326 0.36 -4.55 3.68
N GLY A 327 1.36 -5.44 3.75
CA GLY A 327 1.17 -6.86 3.93
C GLY A 327 0.88 -7.62 2.63
N ILE A 328 1.27 -7.06 1.48
CA ILE A 328 1.17 -7.74 0.18
C ILE A 328 2.29 -8.77 0.10
N PRO A 329 1.96 -10.07 -0.07
CA PRO A 329 2.98 -11.09 -0.19
C PRO A 329 3.86 -10.88 -1.44
N MET A 330 5.17 -10.89 -1.24
CA MET A 330 6.15 -10.99 -2.31
C MET A 330 6.37 -12.45 -2.72
N LEU A 331 6.05 -13.36 -1.79
CA LEU A 331 6.17 -14.80 -1.97
C LEU A 331 5.11 -15.50 -1.14
N VAL A 332 4.48 -16.53 -1.70
CA VAL A 332 3.52 -17.39 -1.00
C VAL A 332 3.96 -18.84 -1.01
N PRO A 333 3.47 -19.69 -0.09
CA PRO A 333 3.78 -21.12 -0.12
C PRO A 333 3.42 -21.77 -1.46
N GLY A 334 4.34 -22.54 -2.01
CA GLY A 334 4.16 -23.21 -3.30
C GLY A 334 4.74 -22.47 -4.51
N GLU A 335 5.26 -21.28 -4.32
CA GLU A 335 5.95 -20.53 -5.37
C GLU A 335 7.45 -20.83 -5.36
N ARG A 336 8.04 -20.90 -6.56
CA ARG A 336 9.48 -21.01 -6.73
C ARG A 336 10.18 -19.68 -6.48
N ILE A 337 11.20 -19.70 -5.64
CA ILE A 337 12.02 -18.54 -5.32
C ILE A 337 13.00 -18.31 -6.47
N THR A 338 12.76 -17.28 -7.26
CA THR A 338 13.64 -16.91 -8.37
C THR A 338 14.80 -16.03 -7.91
N ALA A 339 15.84 -15.91 -8.74
CA ALA A 339 16.95 -14.98 -8.49
C ALA A 339 16.44 -13.54 -8.25
N GLN A 340 15.43 -13.10 -9.00
CA GLN A 340 14.84 -11.77 -8.85
C GLN A 340 14.15 -11.59 -7.50
N ILE A 341 13.39 -12.58 -7.03
CA ILE A 341 12.75 -12.55 -5.70
C ILE A 341 13.82 -12.48 -4.61
N ARG A 342 14.87 -13.30 -4.71
CA ARG A 342 16.00 -13.28 -3.77
C ARG A 342 16.70 -11.91 -3.73
N GLU A 343 16.92 -11.29 -4.91
CA GLU A 343 17.52 -9.95 -5.01
C GLU A 343 16.63 -8.88 -4.37
N HIS A 344 15.30 -8.98 -4.48
CA HIS A 344 14.35 -8.09 -3.77
C HIS A 344 14.49 -8.24 -2.25
N PHE A 345 14.49 -9.47 -1.73
CA PHE A 345 14.68 -9.69 -0.30
C PHE A 345 16.00 -9.13 0.19
N GLN A 346 17.09 -9.37 -0.54
CA GLN A 346 18.40 -8.85 -0.19
C GLN A 346 18.40 -7.32 -0.17
N TRP A 347 17.83 -6.66 -1.16
CA TRP A 347 17.73 -5.22 -1.24
C TRP A 347 16.99 -4.62 -0.04
N TYR A 348 15.87 -5.23 0.37
CA TYR A 348 15.10 -4.78 1.53
C TYR A 348 15.86 -4.98 2.84
N MET A 349 16.47 -6.16 3.05
CA MET A 349 17.24 -6.45 4.26
C MET A 349 18.47 -5.55 4.43
N GLU A 350 19.19 -5.25 3.35
CA GLU A 350 20.33 -4.32 3.37
C GLU A 350 19.92 -2.89 3.79
N ARG A 351 18.63 -2.55 3.65
CA ARG A 351 18.04 -1.25 4.03
C ARG A 351 17.23 -1.31 5.31
N THR A 352 17.47 -2.32 6.11
CA THR A 352 16.83 -2.51 7.43
C THR A 352 15.31 -2.73 7.40
N TYR A 353 14.74 -3.12 6.26
CA TYR A 353 13.35 -3.57 6.21
C TYR A 353 13.25 -4.99 6.77
N GLU A 354 12.29 -5.21 7.66
CA GLU A 354 11.98 -6.52 8.21
C GLU A 354 11.05 -7.28 7.27
N ILE A 355 11.48 -8.46 6.80
CA ILE A 355 10.64 -9.37 6.03
C ILE A 355 9.77 -10.14 7.03
N GLN A 356 8.47 -9.96 6.93
CA GLN A 356 7.48 -10.61 7.79
C GLN A 356 6.86 -11.85 7.14
N GLY A 357 6.15 -12.65 7.94
CA GLY A 357 5.51 -13.89 7.51
C GLY A 357 6.42 -15.10 7.54
N VAL A 358 7.72 -14.91 7.82
CA VAL A 358 8.71 -15.95 8.03
C VAL A 358 8.87 -16.26 9.53
N GLU A 359 9.06 -17.52 9.89
CA GLU A 359 9.19 -17.92 11.30
C GLU A 359 10.48 -17.38 11.96
N LYS A 360 11.53 -17.21 11.16
CA LYS A 360 12.83 -16.70 11.62
C LYS A 360 13.33 -15.58 10.74
N GLU A 361 13.61 -14.43 11.34
CA GLU A 361 14.14 -13.25 10.64
C GLU A 361 15.39 -13.58 9.81
N GLY A 362 15.40 -13.16 8.55
CA GLY A 362 16.49 -13.40 7.58
C GLY A 362 16.54 -14.81 7.00
N TYR A 363 15.62 -15.68 7.39
CA TYR A 363 15.51 -17.07 6.92
C TYR A 363 14.13 -17.32 6.34
N ILE A 364 13.99 -18.43 5.61
CA ILE A 364 12.69 -18.89 5.08
C ILE A 364 12.67 -20.42 5.08
N GLU A 365 11.54 -20.99 5.44
CA GLU A 365 11.32 -22.43 5.26
C GLU A 365 10.99 -22.71 3.80
N VAL A 366 11.64 -23.71 3.25
CA VAL A 366 11.51 -24.12 1.85
C VAL A 366 11.33 -25.63 1.73
N TRP A 367 10.76 -26.05 0.61
CA TRP A 367 10.73 -27.44 0.20
C TRP A 367 11.71 -27.69 -0.93
N THR A 368 12.55 -28.73 -0.79
CA THR A 368 13.72 -28.97 -1.65
C THR A 368 13.49 -29.99 -2.75
N HIS A 369 12.36 -30.68 -2.77
CA HIS A 369 12.07 -31.78 -3.71
C HIS A 369 11.17 -31.37 -4.87
N GLY A 370 11.14 -30.08 -5.20
CA GLY A 370 10.32 -29.52 -6.30
C GLY A 370 11.06 -29.27 -7.59
#